data_215c88e586032bc56de38a0b91f6f077
#
_entry.id   215c88e586032bc56de38a0b91f6f077
#
_cell.length_a   1.000
_cell.length_b   1.000
_cell.length_c   1.000
_cell.angle_alpha   90.00
_cell.angle_beta   90.00
_cell.angle_gamma   90.00
#
_symmetry.space_group_name_H-M   'P 1'
#
loop_
_entity.id
_entity.type
_entity.pdbx_description
1 polymer ?
#
loop_
_entity_poly.entity_id
_entity_poly.type
_entity_poly.pdbx_seq_one_letter_code
_entity_poly.pdbx_strand_id
1 'polypeptide(L)'
;MDLSAVRFDEKGLVPVVVQDARTGEVLTLAYANREALEETLRTRRSTFFSRSRQALWRKGETSGHTQEVVEVLLDCDGDAVVYRVLPQGPACHTGERTCFHRALLEGEKDLGFVVGQVYATIKERLRTLPEGSYVARMHHAGLDRILKKIGEEAGEVI
;
A
#
# COMPACT_ATOMS: atom_id res chain seq x y z
N MET A 1 -9.72 -20.11 10.24
CA MET A 1 -9.41 -19.77 8.83
C MET A 1 -8.63 -20.92 8.24
N ASP A 2 -8.98 -21.35 7.04
CA ASP A 2 -8.33 -22.51 6.43
C ASP A 2 -7.13 -22.04 5.59
N LEU A 3 -5.93 -22.44 5.99
CA LEU A 3 -4.67 -22.23 5.28
C LEU A 3 -4.17 -23.50 4.59
N SER A 4 -5.05 -24.49 4.37
CA SER A 4 -4.69 -25.77 3.74
C SER A 4 -4.23 -25.62 2.29
N ALA A 5 -4.73 -24.59 1.59
CA ALA A 5 -4.35 -24.27 0.23
C ALA A 5 -2.97 -23.58 0.10
N VAL A 6 -2.41 -23.08 1.21
CA VAL A 6 -1.10 -22.38 1.18
C VAL A 6 0.02 -23.40 1.20
N ARG A 7 0.88 -23.32 0.19
CA ARG A 7 2.09 -24.13 0.08
C ARG A 7 3.29 -23.35 0.61
N PHE A 8 3.75 -23.75 1.77
CA PHE A 8 4.98 -23.22 2.36
C PHE A 8 6.19 -23.93 1.77
N ASP A 9 7.30 -23.22 1.62
CA ASP A 9 8.58 -23.80 1.23
C ASP A 9 9.15 -24.77 2.31
N GLU A 10 10.31 -25.37 2.04
CA GLU A 10 10.99 -26.30 2.96
C GLU A 10 11.34 -25.67 4.33
N LYS A 11 11.34 -24.33 4.40
CA LYS A 11 11.59 -23.56 5.64
C LYS A 11 10.29 -23.12 6.32
N GLY A 12 9.14 -23.57 5.82
CA GLY A 12 7.84 -23.18 6.32
C GLY A 12 7.44 -21.73 6.00
N LEU A 13 7.98 -21.16 4.92
CA LEU A 13 7.76 -19.79 4.52
C LEU A 13 7.02 -19.70 3.18
N VAL A 14 6.25 -18.63 2.98
CA VAL A 14 5.66 -18.24 1.71
C VAL A 14 6.02 -16.78 1.42
N PRO A 15 6.38 -16.42 0.18
CA PRO A 15 6.60 -15.04 -0.22
C PRO A 15 5.28 -14.25 -0.17
N VAL A 16 5.38 -13.02 0.31
CA VAL A 16 4.24 -12.08 0.40
C VAL A 16 4.58 -10.81 -0.35
N VAL A 17 3.88 -10.57 -1.43
CA VAL A 17 3.89 -9.27 -2.12
C VAL A 17 2.91 -8.35 -1.41
N VAL A 18 3.37 -7.16 -1.03
CA VAL A 18 2.52 -6.13 -0.42
C VAL A 18 2.19 -5.08 -1.47
N GLN A 19 0.90 -4.87 -1.71
CA GLN A 19 0.38 -3.96 -2.71
C GLN A 19 -0.52 -2.89 -2.09
N ASP A 20 -0.35 -1.64 -2.47
CA ASP A 20 -1.29 -0.58 -2.11
C ASP A 20 -2.65 -0.83 -2.79
N ALA A 21 -3.70 -0.98 -1.98
CA ALA A 21 -5.04 -1.31 -2.47
C ALA A 21 -5.69 -0.19 -3.28
N ARG A 22 -5.20 1.05 -3.17
CA ARG A 22 -5.73 2.22 -3.89
C ARG A 22 -5.06 2.44 -5.23
N THR A 23 -3.74 2.23 -5.30
CA THR A 23 -2.93 2.57 -6.47
C THR A 23 -2.50 1.36 -7.29
N GLY A 24 -2.56 0.16 -6.71
CA GLY A 24 -1.99 -1.05 -7.31
C GLY A 24 -0.45 -1.13 -7.22
N GLU A 25 0.21 -0.12 -6.63
CA GLU A 25 1.67 -0.09 -6.51
C GLU A 25 2.18 -1.21 -5.60
N VAL A 26 3.21 -1.93 -6.04
CA VAL A 26 3.90 -2.90 -5.20
C VAL A 26 4.80 -2.17 -4.21
N LEU A 27 4.56 -2.36 -2.93
CA LEU A 27 5.23 -1.64 -1.84
C LEU A 27 6.48 -2.36 -1.33
N THR A 28 6.40 -3.67 -1.16
CA THR A 28 7.52 -4.49 -0.69
C THR A 28 7.26 -5.97 -0.98
N LEU A 29 8.30 -6.79 -0.85
CA LEU A 29 8.22 -8.22 -0.77
C LEU A 29 8.81 -8.66 0.59
N ALA A 30 8.08 -9.49 1.30
CA ALA A 30 8.49 -10.07 2.57
C ALA A 30 8.16 -11.55 2.60
N TYR A 31 8.33 -12.21 3.74
CA TYR A 31 7.98 -13.62 3.94
C TYR A 31 7.07 -13.79 5.13
N ALA A 32 6.17 -14.75 5.06
CA ALA A 32 5.33 -15.16 6.17
C ALA A 32 5.48 -16.66 6.44
N ASN A 33 5.49 -17.03 7.70
CA ASN A 33 5.21 -18.40 8.12
C ASN A 33 3.70 -18.53 8.40
N ARG A 34 3.24 -19.73 8.78
CA ARG A 34 1.82 -19.97 9.11
C ARG A 34 1.30 -19.00 10.17
N GLU A 35 2.05 -18.82 11.25
CA GLU A 35 1.68 -17.93 12.36
C GLU A 35 1.54 -16.47 11.93
N ALA A 36 2.44 -15.97 11.07
CA ALA A 36 2.36 -14.61 10.51
C ALA A 36 1.09 -14.41 9.66
N LEU A 37 0.72 -15.41 8.85
CA LEU A 37 -0.53 -15.38 8.07
C LEU A 37 -1.75 -15.37 8.97
N GLU A 38 -1.82 -16.27 9.96
CA GLU A 38 -2.92 -16.35 10.92
C GLU A 38 -3.09 -15.04 11.68
N GLU A 39 -1.99 -14.46 12.15
CA GLU A 39 -2.00 -13.16 12.83
C GLU A 39 -2.48 -12.03 11.91
N THR A 40 -2.01 -12.00 10.65
CA THR A 40 -2.45 -11.02 9.65
C THR A 40 -3.94 -11.13 9.39
N LEU A 41 -4.46 -12.33 9.17
CA LEU A 41 -5.87 -12.59 8.90
C LEU A 41 -6.76 -12.21 10.10
N ARG A 42 -6.26 -12.45 11.32
CA ARG A 42 -6.98 -12.15 12.57
C ARG A 42 -7.02 -10.66 12.87
N THR A 43 -5.88 -9.96 12.71
CA THR A 43 -5.71 -8.57 13.18
C THR A 43 -5.90 -7.53 12.09
N ARG A 44 -5.92 -7.95 10.82
CA ARG A 44 -5.87 -7.04 9.66
C ARG A 44 -4.64 -6.14 9.65
N ARG A 45 -3.55 -6.57 10.26
CA ARG A 45 -2.25 -5.87 10.29
C ARG A 45 -1.19 -6.71 9.60
N SER A 46 -0.44 -6.10 8.65
CA SER A 46 0.64 -6.79 7.95
C SER A 46 1.66 -7.35 8.94
N THR A 47 1.66 -8.66 9.11
CA THR A 47 2.59 -9.41 9.96
C THR A 47 3.41 -10.35 9.08
N PHE A 48 4.69 -10.42 9.33
CA PHE A 48 5.68 -11.15 8.53
C PHE A 48 6.59 -11.98 9.41
N PHE A 49 7.39 -12.84 8.77
CA PHE A 49 8.46 -13.56 9.42
C PHE A 49 9.83 -13.08 8.92
N SER A 50 10.67 -12.63 9.83
CA SER A 50 12.02 -12.19 9.53
C SER A 50 12.96 -13.38 9.43
N ARG A 51 13.48 -13.66 8.23
CA ARG A 51 14.44 -14.76 8.00
C ARG A 51 15.76 -14.56 8.75
N SER A 52 16.23 -13.34 8.91
CA SER A 52 17.47 -13.03 9.59
C SER A 52 17.34 -13.07 11.12
N ARG A 53 16.20 -12.63 11.66
CA ARG A 53 15.94 -12.60 13.11
C ARG A 53 15.24 -13.86 13.62
N GLN A 54 14.73 -14.70 12.70
CA GLN A 54 13.93 -15.90 13.01
C GLN A 54 12.75 -15.59 13.94
N ALA A 55 12.06 -14.48 13.68
CA ALA A 55 10.98 -13.98 14.53
C ALA A 55 9.88 -13.29 13.69
N LEU A 56 8.68 -13.27 14.23
CA LEU A 56 7.59 -12.46 13.71
C LEU A 56 7.92 -10.97 13.85
N TRP A 57 7.45 -10.19 12.91
CA TRP A 57 7.44 -8.73 13.01
C TRP A 57 6.21 -8.14 12.34
N ARG A 58 5.69 -7.07 12.93
CA ARG A 58 4.54 -6.36 12.42
C ARG A 58 4.98 -5.06 11.78
N LYS A 59 4.50 -4.78 10.57
CA LYS A 59 4.84 -3.53 9.88
C LYS A 59 4.36 -2.34 10.69
N GLY A 60 5.28 -1.39 10.93
CA GLY A 60 5.01 -0.18 11.71
C GLY A 60 5.10 -0.33 13.23
N GLU A 61 5.49 -1.48 13.75
CA GLU A 61 5.63 -1.71 15.18
C GLU A 61 6.59 -0.70 15.85
N THR A 62 7.68 -0.35 15.16
CA THR A 62 8.66 0.63 15.64
C THR A 62 8.47 2.01 15.02
N SER A 63 8.17 2.07 13.71
CA SER A 63 8.13 3.33 12.95
C SER A 63 6.77 4.05 12.99
N GLY A 64 5.71 3.39 13.43
CA GLY A 64 4.34 3.88 13.33
C GLY A 64 3.74 3.78 11.90
N HIS A 65 4.54 3.48 10.89
CA HIS A 65 4.08 3.33 9.49
C HIS A 65 3.39 1.97 9.29
N THR A 66 2.18 1.85 9.82
CA THR A 66 1.40 0.62 9.79
C THR A 66 0.77 0.37 8.42
N GLN A 67 0.33 -0.87 8.20
CA GLN A 67 -0.41 -1.28 7.01
C GLN A 67 -1.65 -2.04 7.45
N GLU A 68 -2.83 -1.49 7.12
CA GLU A 68 -4.10 -2.17 7.29
C GLU A 68 -4.34 -3.09 6.11
N VAL A 69 -4.51 -4.38 6.35
CA VAL A 69 -4.76 -5.38 5.32
C VAL A 69 -6.26 -5.43 5.00
N VAL A 70 -6.62 -5.05 3.80
CA VAL A 70 -8.02 -5.07 3.33
C VAL A 70 -8.35 -6.37 2.60
N GLU A 71 -7.35 -7.01 2.00
CA GLU A 71 -7.52 -8.26 1.26
C GLU A 71 -6.24 -9.09 1.29
N VAL A 72 -6.39 -10.40 1.31
CA VAL A 72 -5.30 -11.38 1.19
C VAL A 72 -5.65 -12.32 0.05
N LEU A 73 -4.81 -12.36 -0.97
CA LEU A 73 -4.98 -13.19 -2.15
C LEU A 73 -3.91 -14.29 -2.15
N LEU A 74 -4.31 -15.48 -2.56
CA LEU A 74 -3.42 -16.61 -2.81
C LEU A 74 -3.29 -16.77 -4.31
N ASP A 75 -2.12 -17.11 -4.80
CA ASP A 75 -1.92 -17.38 -6.22
C ASP A 75 -2.50 -18.73 -6.66
N CYS A 76 -2.37 -19.06 -7.95
CA CYS A 76 -3.07 -20.19 -8.55
C CYS A 76 -2.60 -21.57 -8.06
N ASP A 77 -1.36 -21.70 -7.62
CA ASP A 77 -0.79 -22.95 -7.10
C ASP A 77 -0.42 -22.90 -5.61
N GLY A 78 -0.75 -21.80 -4.95
CA GLY A 78 -0.73 -21.66 -3.49
C GLY A 78 0.63 -21.33 -2.91
N ASP A 79 1.65 -20.97 -3.71
CA ASP A 79 3.02 -20.75 -3.23
C ASP A 79 3.41 -19.27 -3.11
N ALA A 80 2.49 -18.34 -3.38
CA ALA A 80 2.67 -16.91 -3.18
C ALA A 80 1.41 -16.23 -2.66
N VAL A 81 1.58 -15.16 -1.89
CA VAL A 81 0.47 -14.41 -1.29
C VAL A 81 0.59 -12.93 -1.61
N VAL A 82 -0.52 -12.26 -1.87
CA VAL A 82 -0.60 -10.81 -1.96
C VAL A 82 -1.37 -10.26 -0.76
N TYR A 83 -0.76 -9.32 -0.03
CA TYR A 83 -1.47 -8.46 0.92
C TYR A 83 -1.83 -7.15 0.22
N ARG A 84 -3.11 -6.90 -0.01
CA ARG A 84 -3.58 -5.58 -0.44
C ARG A 84 -3.84 -4.74 0.80
N VAL A 85 -3.14 -3.61 0.90
CA VAL A 85 -3.08 -2.83 2.14
C VAL A 85 -3.44 -1.35 1.94
N LEU A 86 -3.85 -0.71 3.02
CA LEU A 86 -3.94 0.74 3.15
C LEU A 86 -2.74 1.21 3.99
N PRO A 87 -1.65 1.70 3.36
CA PRO A 87 -0.45 2.10 4.09
C PRO A 87 -0.68 3.42 4.85
N GLN A 88 -0.17 3.51 6.07
CA GLN A 88 -0.16 4.71 6.92
C GLN A 88 1.24 5.32 6.96
N GLY A 89 1.82 5.58 5.77
CA GLY A 89 3.16 6.13 5.61
C GLY A 89 4.06 5.27 4.72
N PRO A 90 5.36 5.60 4.64
CA PRO A 90 6.33 4.91 3.80
C PRO A 90 6.44 3.42 4.08
N ALA A 91 6.51 2.62 3.02
CA ALA A 91 6.73 1.18 3.16
C ALA A 91 8.20 0.86 3.41
N CYS A 92 9.12 1.60 2.77
CA CYS A 92 10.55 1.40 2.90
C CYS A 92 11.11 1.99 4.20
N HIS A 93 12.13 1.34 4.77
CA HIS A 93 12.86 1.83 5.95
C HIS A 93 13.70 3.09 5.65
N THR A 94 13.98 3.38 4.36
CA THR A 94 14.67 4.59 3.92
C THR A 94 13.75 5.82 3.85
N GLY A 95 12.46 5.67 4.14
CA GLY A 95 11.46 6.73 4.02
C GLY A 95 10.78 6.82 2.66
N GLU A 96 11.19 5.98 1.69
CA GLU A 96 10.57 5.90 0.38
C GLU A 96 9.19 5.19 0.45
N ARG A 97 8.28 5.62 -0.42
CA ARG A 97 6.94 5.06 -0.51
C ARG A 97 6.93 3.55 -0.74
N THR A 98 7.80 3.08 -1.63
CA THR A 98 7.99 1.67 -1.98
C THR A 98 9.44 1.25 -1.80
N CYS A 99 9.69 -0.04 -1.54
CA CYS A 99 11.03 -0.62 -1.58
C CYS A 99 11.59 -0.72 -3.00
N PHE A 100 10.73 -0.65 -4.01
CA PHE A 100 11.06 -0.77 -5.44
C PHE A 100 11.21 0.61 -6.11
N HIS A 101 11.92 1.54 -5.47
CA HIS A 101 12.11 2.91 -5.94
C HIS A 101 13.31 3.10 -6.88
N ARG A 102 14.11 2.05 -7.12
CA ARG A 102 15.25 2.09 -8.07
C ARG A 102 14.94 1.20 -9.26
N ALA A 103 14.89 1.79 -10.46
CA ALA A 103 14.71 1.04 -11.70
C ALA A 103 16.03 0.43 -12.17
N LEU A 104 15.97 -0.81 -12.65
CA LEU A 104 17.06 -1.44 -13.42
C LEU A 104 16.87 -1.18 -14.92
N LEU A 105 15.63 -0.97 -15.34
CA LEU A 105 15.22 -0.57 -16.69
C LEU A 105 14.12 0.47 -16.52
N GLU A 106 14.32 1.66 -17.09
CA GLU A 106 13.31 2.73 -17.10
C GLU A 106 12.17 2.36 -18.05
N GLY A 107 10.93 2.66 -17.65
CA GLY A 107 9.73 2.46 -18.43
C GLY A 107 8.80 3.65 -18.32
N GLU A 108 7.89 3.80 -19.27
CA GLU A 108 6.81 4.78 -19.17
C GLU A 108 5.81 4.36 -18.08
N LYS A 109 5.34 5.35 -17.30
CA LYS A 109 4.30 5.12 -16.30
C LYS A 109 2.94 5.11 -17.00
N ASP A 110 2.18 4.05 -16.79
CA ASP A 110 0.81 3.94 -17.24
C ASP A 110 -0.06 5.07 -16.65
N LEU A 111 -0.96 5.64 -17.45
CA LEU A 111 -1.85 6.71 -17.02
C LEU A 111 -2.73 6.27 -15.83
N GLY A 112 -3.19 5.03 -15.82
CA GLY A 112 -3.97 4.46 -14.73
C GLY A 112 -3.21 4.47 -13.41
N PHE A 113 -1.92 4.14 -13.45
CA PHE A 113 -1.05 4.21 -12.28
C PHE A 113 -0.90 5.65 -11.76
N VAL A 114 -0.69 6.63 -12.68
CA VAL A 114 -0.57 8.05 -12.32
C VAL A 114 -1.87 8.57 -11.71
N VAL A 115 -3.01 8.29 -12.32
CA VAL A 115 -4.34 8.68 -11.80
C VAL A 115 -4.59 8.08 -10.42
N GLY A 116 -4.24 6.80 -10.21
CA GLY A 116 -4.35 6.15 -8.90
C GLY A 116 -3.49 6.83 -7.83
N GLN A 117 -2.26 7.24 -8.17
CA GLN A 117 -1.39 7.98 -7.25
C GLN A 117 -1.95 9.37 -6.91
N VAL A 118 -2.45 10.10 -7.90
CA VAL A 118 -3.09 11.42 -7.70
C VAL A 118 -4.30 11.28 -6.79
N TYR A 119 -5.18 10.32 -7.06
CA TYR A 119 -6.35 10.04 -6.23
C TYR A 119 -5.96 9.71 -4.78
N ALA A 120 -4.98 8.84 -4.57
CA ALA A 120 -4.49 8.49 -3.24
C ALA A 120 -3.92 9.71 -2.50
N THR A 121 -3.17 10.57 -3.21
CA THR A 121 -2.62 11.81 -2.66
C THR A 121 -3.74 12.78 -2.24
N ILE A 122 -4.77 12.95 -3.06
CA ILE A 122 -5.93 13.79 -2.73
C ILE A 122 -6.62 13.26 -1.48
N LYS A 123 -6.90 11.96 -1.40
CA LYS A 123 -7.54 11.32 -0.24
C LYS A 123 -6.74 11.52 1.04
N GLU A 124 -5.43 11.37 0.98
CA GLU A 124 -4.55 11.58 2.12
C GLU A 124 -4.56 13.04 2.59
N ARG A 125 -4.46 13.99 1.67
CA ARG A 125 -4.51 15.42 1.99
C ARG A 125 -5.88 15.88 2.51
N LEU A 126 -6.97 15.25 2.11
CA LEU A 126 -8.30 15.48 2.68
C LEU A 126 -8.40 14.94 4.11
N ARG A 127 -7.71 13.86 4.43
CA ARG A 127 -7.68 13.27 5.77
C ARG A 127 -6.80 14.07 6.75
N THR A 128 -5.64 14.54 6.29
CA THR A 128 -4.62 15.18 7.15
C THR A 128 -4.70 16.70 7.14
N LEU A 129 -5.33 17.29 6.11
CA LEU A 129 -5.46 18.74 5.90
C LEU A 129 -4.15 19.52 6.15
N PRO A 130 -3.02 19.13 5.52
CA PRO A 130 -1.73 19.72 5.84
C PRO A 130 -1.69 21.21 5.46
N GLU A 131 -1.03 22.00 6.28
CA GLU A 131 -0.80 23.42 6.01
C GLU A 131 -0.10 23.65 4.67
N GLY A 132 -0.51 24.68 3.91
CA GLY A 132 0.02 24.97 2.58
C GLY A 132 -0.51 24.07 1.46
N SER A 133 -1.27 23.02 1.76
CA SER A 133 -1.84 22.13 0.74
C SER A 133 -2.94 22.81 -0.06
N TYR A 134 -2.83 22.75 -1.39
CA TYR A 134 -3.89 23.20 -2.30
C TYR A 134 -5.20 22.44 -2.06
N VAL A 135 -5.13 21.11 -1.90
CA VAL A 135 -6.32 20.27 -1.62
C VAL A 135 -7.00 20.68 -0.32
N ALA A 136 -6.23 20.94 0.75
CA ALA A 136 -6.80 21.39 2.02
C ALA A 136 -7.47 22.76 1.89
N ARG A 137 -6.85 23.72 1.17
CA ARG A 137 -7.46 25.03 0.89
C ARG A 137 -8.78 24.90 0.13
N MET A 138 -8.81 24.07 -0.92
CA MET A 138 -10.02 23.84 -1.71
C MET A 138 -11.13 23.18 -0.87
N HIS A 139 -10.77 22.24 0.00
CA HIS A 139 -11.70 21.60 0.92
C HIS A 139 -12.35 22.64 1.87
N HIS A 140 -11.54 23.50 2.48
CA HIS A 140 -12.05 24.57 3.36
C HIS A 140 -12.87 25.63 2.62
N ALA A 141 -12.56 25.90 1.35
CA ALA A 141 -13.31 26.84 0.53
C ALA A 141 -14.71 26.34 0.08
N GLY A 142 -14.96 25.04 0.25
CA GLY A 142 -16.26 24.42 0.03
C GLY A 142 -16.54 24.01 -1.42
N LEU A 143 -17.69 23.36 -1.61
CA LEU A 143 -18.07 22.71 -2.86
C LEU A 143 -18.18 23.70 -4.04
N ASP A 144 -18.77 24.86 -3.81
CA ASP A 144 -18.95 25.86 -4.89
C ASP A 144 -17.62 26.31 -5.48
N ARG A 145 -16.59 26.47 -4.63
CA ARG A 145 -15.24 26.81 -5.11
C ARG A 145 -14.61 25.66 -5.88
N ILE A 146 -14.83 24.42 -5.47
CA ILE A 146 -14.35 23.24 -6.18
C ILE A 146 -14.99 23.14 -7.56
N LEU A 147 -16.32 23.28 -7.65
CA LEU A 147 -17.06 23.21 -8.91
C LEU A 147 -16.63 24.31 -9.87
N LYS A 148 -16.46 25.56 -9.36
CA LYS A 148 -15.95 26.67 -10.17
C LYS A 148 -14.55 26.37 -10.72
N LYS A 149 -13.66 25.78 -9.90
CA LYS A 149 -12.30 25.43 -10.35
C LYS A 149 -12.31 24.33 -11.41
N ILE A 150 -13.18 23.33 -11.28
CA ILE A 150 -13.36 22.31 -12.33
C ILE A 150 -13.75 22.94 -13.67
N GLY A 151 -14.67 23.91 -13.66
CA GLY A 151 -15.06 24.64 -14.87
C GLY A 151 -13.92 25.46 -15.47
N GLU A 152 -13.11 26.13 -14.65
CA GLU A 152 -11.90 26.85 -15.07
C GLU A 152 -10.90 25.90 -15.75
N GLU A 153 -10.53 24.80 -15.09
CA GLU A 153 -9.56 23.81 -15.61
C GLU A 153 -10.07 23.10 -16.88
N ALA A 154 -11.37 22.78 -16.95
CA ALA A 154 -11.94 22.19 -18.15
C ALA A 154 -11.89 23.15 -19.35
N GLY A 155 -12.03 24.45 -19.11
CA GLY A 155 -11.89 25.49 -20.15
C GLY A 155 -10.46 25.68 -20.66
N GLU A 156 -9.45 25.34 -19.84
CA GLU A 156 -8.03 25.42 -20.24
C GLU A 156 -7.59 24.23 -21.13
N VAL A 157 -8.38 23.16 -21.20
CA VAL A 157 -8.11 21.97 -22.03
C VAL A 157 -8.65 22.12 -23.46
N ILE A 158 -9.55 23.07 -23.73
CA ILE A 158 -10.19 23.34 -25.04
C ILE A 158 -9.38 24.37 -25.80
#